data_471c094d343b38f792a83e49be674989
#
_entry.id   471c094d343b38f792a83e49be674989
#
_cell.length_a   1.000
_cell.length_b   1.000
_cell.length_c   1.000
_cell.angle_alpha   90.00
_cell.angle_beta   90.00
_cell.angle_gamma   90.00
#
_symmetry.space_group_name_H-M   'P 1'
#
loop_
_entity.id
_entity.type
_entity.pdbx_description
1 polymer ?
#
loop_
_entity_poly.entity_id
_entity_poly.type
_entity_poly.pdbx_seq_one_letter_code
_entity_poly.pdbx_strand_id
1 'polypeptide(L)'
;KRRKRENILKKYPNAIIADVTSQATDGLVRLSPFYPHGGIPVPFSEGYTAMCVEGIWQGLKVFETVDVDVNMFANDTMKNIKRTVRRFGKPLGHRKGVKGTELLGYIEARKQIYLPAYKWVLENKVANIIEQLREASKTKTIVLLDYTTNCDIDNPKTPLSHAFLIKAYAEGLYPFGDKKTQTEAPQMPSLF
;
A
#
# COMPACT_ATOMS: atom_id res chain seq x y z
N LYS A 1 -8.40 3.83 -15.30
CA LYS A 1 -9.28 3.00 -16.13
C LYS A 1 -8.58 1.69 -16.39
N ARG A 2 -9.08 0.56 -15.86
CA ARG A 2 -8.49 -0.78 -16.04
C ARG A 2 -8.39 -1.10 -17.55
N ARG A 3 -7.21 -1.50 -17.98
CA ARG A 3 -7.06 -2.08 -19.34
C ARG A 3 -7.77 -3.43 -19.37
N LYS A 4 -8.44 -3.74 -20.48
CA LYS A 4 -9.00 -5.06 -20.70
C LYS A 4 -7.89 -6.10 -20.73
N ARG A 5 -8.13 -7.29 -20.15
CA ARG A 5 -7.20 -8.41 -20.10
C ARG A 5 -6.59 -8.76 -21.46
N GLU A 6 -7.42 -8.76 -22.49
CA GLU A 6 -7.01 -9.02 -23.90
C GLU A 6 -5.93 -8.04 -24.39
N ASN A 7 -6.08 -6.74 -24.06
CA ASN A 7 -5.11 -5.71 -24.45
C ASN A 7 -3.78 -5.83 -23.69
N ILE A 8 -3.81 -6.40 -22.48
CA ILE A 8 -2.59 -6.69 -21.73
C ILE A 8 -1.88 -7.87 -22.38
N LEU A 9 -2.59 -8.95 -22.70
CA LEU A 9 -2.01 -10.16 -23.32
C LEU A 9 -1.52 -9.91 -24.73
N LYS A 10 -2.12 -8.96 -25.49
CA LYS A 10 -1.55 -8.52 -26.78
C LYS A 10 -0.18 -7.89 -26.63
N LYS A 11 0.03 -7.12 -25.53
CA LYS A 11 1.33 -6.47 -25.26
C LYS A 11 2.33 -7.41 -24.58
N TYR A 12 1.85 -8.28 -23.74
CA TYR A 12 2.67 -9.23 -22.95
C TYR A 12 2.10 -10.66 -23.13
N PRO A 13 2.41 -11.31 -24.24
CA PRO A 13 1.99 -12.69 -24.48
C PRO A 13 2.47 -13.61 -23.35
N ASN A 14 1.60 -14.51 -22.88
CA ASN A 14 1.88 -15.45 -21.78
C ASN A 14 2.13 -14.81 -20.39
N ALA A 15 1.83 -13.53 -20.20
CA ALA A 15 1.93 -12.90 -18.89
C ALA A 15 0.89 -13.45 -17.91
N ILE A 16 1.31 -13.59 -16.66
CA ILE A 16 0.38 -13.81 -15.54
C ILE A 16 -0.20 -12.44 -15.16
N ILE A 17 -1.52 -12.32 -15.24
CA ILE A 17 -2.23 -11.10 -14.83
C ILE A 17 -2.74 -11.30 -13.41
N ALA A 18 -2.15 -10.60 -12.46
CA ALA A 18 -2.46 -10.64 -11.04
C ALA A 18 -3.26 -9.39 -10.62
N ASP A 19 -4.54 -9.55 -10.29
CA ASP A 19 -5.36 -8.47 -9.74
C ASP A 19 -5.09 -8.35 -8.24
N VAL A 20 -4.38 -7.29 -7.84
CA VAL A 20 -4.03 -7.04 -6.43
C VAL A 20 -4.96 -6.01 -5.78
N THR A 21 -6.05 -5.61 -6.46
CA THR A 21 -7.01 -4.64 -5.94
C THR A 21 -7.94 -5.25 -4.90
N SER A 22 -8.67 -4.40 -4.17
CA SER A 22 -9.74 -4.82 -3.25
C SER A 22 -10.95 -5.51 -3.93
N GLN A 23 -10.96 -5.60 -5.25
CA GLN A 23 -11.99 -6.27 -6.06
C GLN A 23 -11.50 -7.60 -6.63
N ALA A 24 -10.30 -8.05 -6.29
CA ALA A 24 -9.82 -9.37 -6.66
C ALA A 24 -10.70 -10.46 -6.04
N THR A 25 -10.97 -11.51 -6.83
CA THR A 25 -11.84 -12.62 -6.43
C THR A 25 -11.07 -13.86 -6.01
N ASP A 26 -9.76 -13.79 -6.02
CA ASP A 26 -8.83 -14.85 -5.62
C ASP A 26 -8.02 -14.45 -4.37
N GLY A 27 -7.08 -15.29 -3.99
CA GLY A 27 -6.21 -15.06 -2.82
C GLY A 27 -5.34 -13.80 -2.91
N LEU A 28 -5.21 -13.17 -4.08
CA LEU A 28 -4.44 -11.95 -4.29
C LEU A 28 -5.12 -10.70 -3.71
N VAL A 29 -6.42 -10.78 -3.39
CA VAL A 29 -7.11 -9.72 -2.63
C VAL A 29 -6.40 -9.41 -1.31
N ARG A 30 -5.69 -10.37 -0.74
CA ARG A 30 -4.88 -10.21 0.48
C ARG A 30 -3.74 -9.21 0.32
N LEU A 31 -3.33 -8.90 -0.91
CA LEU A 31 -2.33 -7.86 -1.21
C LEU A 31 -2.92 -6.45 -1.18
N SER A 32 -4.25 -6.32 -1.12
CA SER A 32 -4.89 -5.01 -1.01
C SER A 32 -4.66 -4.37 0.36
N PRO A 33 -4.34 -3.08 0.46
CA PRO A 33 -4.24 -2.36 1.73
C PRO A 33 -5.57 -2.28 2.51
N PHE A 34 -6.69 -2.65 1.87
CA PHE A 34 -8.00 -2.74 2.49
C PHE A 34 -8.27 -4.09 3.16
N TYR A 35 -7.47 -5.12 2.87
CA TYR A 35 -7.74 -6.47 3.36
C TYR A 35 -7.52 -6.57 4.89
N PRO A 36 -8.48 -7.16 5.63
CA PRO A 36 -8.45 -7.20 7.09
C PRO A 36 -7.56 -8.33 7.62
N HIS A 37 -6.26 -8.11 7.63
CA HIS A 37 -5.29 -9.07 8.16
C HIS A 37 -5.31 -9.19 9.69
N GLY A 38 -5.69 -8.11 10.38
CA GLY A 38 -5.62 -8.01 11.83
C GLY A 38 -4.21 -7.87 12.39
N GLY A 39 -4.11 -7.27 13.57
CA GLY A 39 -2.88 -7.16 14.32
C GLY A 39 -1.78 -6.31 13.67
N ILE A 40 -2.10 -5.43 12.73
CA ILE A 40 -1.13 -4.54 12.09
C ILE A 40 -0.75 -3.44 13.08
N PRO A 41 0.53 -3.30 13.50
CA PRO A 41 0.93 -2.24 14.42
C PRO A 41 0.64 -0.85 13.81
N VAL A 42 0.01 0.03 14.60
CA VAL A 42 -0.22 1.42 14.18
C VAL A 42 1.05 2.22 14.43
N PRO A 43 1.69 2.80 13.40
CA PRO A 43 2.92 3.57 13.58
C PRO A 43 2.79 4.68 14.63
N PHE A 44 3.82 4.86 15.45
CA PHE A 44 3.87 5.85 16.55
C PHE A 44 2.75 5.71 17.59
N SER A 45 2.14 4.52 17.72
CA SER A 45 0.97 4.32 18.58
C SER A 45 1.11 3.00 19.35
N GLU A 46 1.94 3.01 20.37
CA GLU A 46 2.17 1.84 21.22
C GLU A 46 0.85 1.28 21.77
N GLY A 47 0.69 -0.04 21.68
CA GLY A 47 -0.51 -0.75 22.12
C GLY A 47 -1.68 -0.72 21.14
N TYR A 48 -1.61 0.04 20.03
CA TYR A 48 -2.64 0.06 19.02
C TYR A 48 -2.31 -0.84 17.83
N THR A 49 -3.30 -1.62 17.41
CA THR A 49 -3.24 -2.42 16.17
C THR A 49 -4.47 -2.15 15.32
N ALA A 50 -4.38 -2.47 14.04
CA ALA A 50 -5.49 -2.31 13.11
C ALA A 50 -5.73 -3.57 12.28
N MET A 51 -6.94 -3.68 11.75
CA MET A 51 -7.33 -4.76 10.84
C MET A 51 -6.68 -4.63 9.47
N CYS A 52 -6.56 -3.40 8.93
CA CYS A 52 -6.01 -3.14 7.61
C CYS A 52 -5.22 -1.83 7.55
N VAL A 53 -4.37 -1.70 6.53
CA VAL A 53 -3.52 -0.50 6.33
C VAL A 53 -4.37 0.75 6.04
N GLU A 54 -5.43 0.61 5.25
CA GLU A 54 -6.34 1.73 4.98
C GLU A 54 -7.03 2.19 6.26
N GLY A 55 -7.34 1.28 7.20
CA GLY A 55 -7.87 1.62 8.52
C GLY A 55 -6.92 2.53 9.31
N ILE A 56 -5.63 2.23 9.30
CA ILE A 56 -4.60 3.08 9.91
C ILE A 56 -4.58 4.46 9.24
N TRP A 57 -4.54 4.48 7.91
CA TRP A 57 -4.50 5.71 7.13
C TRP A 57 -5.69 6.62 7.39
N GLN A 58 -6.89 6.05 7.39
CA GLN A 58 -8.11 6.81 7.64
C GLN A 58 -8.29 7.18 9.12
N GLY A 59 -7.88 6.30 10.02
CA GLY A 59 -7.98 6.53 11.46
C GLY A 59 -7.10 7.69 11.93
N LEU A 60 -5.88 7.77 11.44
CA LEU A 60 -4.95 8.85 11.80
C LEU A 60 -5.17 10.17 11.02
N LYS A 61 -6.06 10.16 10.01
CA LYS A 61 -6.34 11.36 9.22
C LYS A 61 -7.12 12.39 10.05
N VAL A 62 -6.66 13.64 10.02
CA VAL A 62 -7.26 14.80 10.70
C VAL A 62 -7.96 15.69 9.68
N PHE A 63 -9.15 16.14 10.03
CA PHE A 63 -9.95 17.06 9.23
C PHE A 63 -10.28 18.31 10.04
N GLU A 64 -10.83 19.33 9.39
CA GLU A 64 -11.25 20.58 10.06
C GLU A 64 -12.22 20.35 11.22
N THR A 65 -13.09 19.36 11.11
CA THR A 65 -14.17 19.14 12.08
C THR A 65 -13.92 17.96 13.03
N VAL A 66 -12.96 17.09 12.73
CA VAL A 66 -12.69 15.86 13.50
C VAL A 66 -11.20 15.49 13.48
N ASP A 67 -10.71 14.96 14.59
CA ASP A 67 -9.36 14.45 14.75
C ASP A 67 -9.32 12.92 14.48
N VAL A 68 -8.34 12.24 15.06
CA VAL A 68 -8.13 10.78 14.99
C VAL A 68 -9.44 10.03 15.31
N ASP A 69 -9.70 8.97 14.54
CA ASP A 69 -10.83 8.08 14.77
C ASP A 69 -10.32 6.63 14.87
N VAL A 70 -10.08 6.17 16.08
CA VAL A 70 -9.55 4.84 16.37
C VAL A 70 -10.51 3.71 15.96
N ASN A 71 -11.82 4.00 15.77
CA ASN A 71 -12.78 3.01 15.30
C ASN A 71 -12.47 2.53 13.88
N MET A 72 -11.77 3.35 13.09
CA MET A 72 -11.33 2.95 11.76
C MET A 72 -10.35 1.77 11.79
N PHE A 73 -9.62 1.59 12.90
CA PHE A 73 -8.68 0.48 13.04
C PHE A 73 -9.38 -0.88 13.11
N ALA A 74 -10.60 -0.93 13.62
CA ALA A 74 -11.40 -2.15 13.75
C ALA A 74 -12.14 -2.54 12.45
N ASN A 75 -12.04 -1.77 11.37
CA ASN A 75 -12.76 -2.09 10.13
C ASN A 75 -12.21 -3.34 9.45
N ASP A 76 -13.01 -4.40 9.45
CA ASP A 76 -12.72 -5.71 8.85
C ASP A 76 -13.56 -6.02 7.60
N THR A 77 -14.39 -5.08 7.17
CA THR A 77 -15.39 -5.30 6.10
C THR A 77 -14.91 -4.91 4.70
N MET A 78 -13.75 -4.24 4.58
CA MET A 78 -13.26 -3.60 3.34
C MET A 78 -14.22 -2.52 2.78
N LYS A 79 -15.27 -2.15 3.52
CA LYS A 79 -16.30 -1.20 3.11
C LYS A 79 -16.37 -0.04 4.11
N ASN A 80 -16.91 1.09 3.65
CA ASN A 80 -17.17 2.29 4.48
C ASN A 80 -15.97 2.82 5.26
N ILE A 81 -14.76 2.51 4.80
CA ILE A 81 -13.52 2.85 5.48
C ILE A 81 -13.04 4.28 5.18
N LYS A 82 -13.53 4.90 4.10
CA LYS A 82 -13.06 6.23 3.70
C LYS A 82 -13.80 7.34 4.46
N ARG A 83 -13.02 8.18 5.14
CA ARG A 83 -13.49 9.44 5.71
C ARG A 83 -13.41 10.51 4.62
N THR A 84 -14.56 11.10 4.24
CA THR A 84 -14.68 11.95 3.05
C THR A 84 -14.70 13.43 3.38
N VAL A 85 -14.16 14.25 2.47
CA VAL A 85 -14.21 15.73 2.56
C VAL A 85 -15.66 16.24 2.69
N ARG A 86 -16.61 15.62 1.99
CA ARG A 86 -18.02 15.99 2.06
C ARG A 86 -18.58 15.90 3.48
N ARG A 87 -18.12 14.94 4.29
CA ARG A 87 -18.64 14.71 5.64
C ARG A 87 -17.85 15.46 6.71
N PHE A 88 -16.54 15.60 6.54
CA PHE A 88 -15.64 16.03 7.61
C PHE A 88 -14.87 17.32 7.32
N GLY A 89 -15.09 17.96 6.16
CA GLY A 89 -14.34 19.14 5.76
C GLY A 89 -12.98 18.81 5.14
N LYS A 90 -12.12 19.80 5.00
CA LYS A 90 -10.80 19.67 4.39
C LYS A 90 -9.86 18.83 5.28
N PRO A 91 -9.11 17.87 4.71
CA PRO A 91 -8.08 17.16 5.46
C PRO A 91 -6.91 18.11 5.75
N LEU A 92 -6.51 18.16 7.02
CA LEU A 92 -5.38 18.97 7.50
C LEU A 92 -4.06 18.19 7.45
N GLY A 93 -4.12 16.85 7.55
CA GLY A 93 -2.97 15.97 7.58
C GLY A 93 -3.25 14.66 8.26
N HIS A 94 -2.21 14.04 8.81
CA HIS A 94 -2.33 12.80 9.60
C HIS A 94 -1.60 12.98 10.93
N ARG A 95 -2.22 12.55 12.00
CA ARG A 95 -1.59 12.58 13.33
C ARG A 95 -0.43 11.59 13.39
N LYS A 96 0.72 12.01 13.89
CA LYS A 96 1.87 11.14 14.13
C LYS A 96 1.63 10.32 15.40
N GLY A 97 0.84 9.26 15.23
CA GLY A 97 0.35 8.40 16.30
C GLY A 97 -0.94 8.91 16.96
N VAL A 98 -1.66 7.99 17.58
CA VAL A 98 -2.98 8.24 18.20
C VAL A 98 -2.92 9.33 19.27
N LYS A 99 -1.88 9.34 20.09
CA LYS A 99 -1.66 10.30 21.18
C LYS A 99 -0.67 11.42 20.80
N GLY A 100 -0.17 11.43 19.55
CA GLY A 100 0.79 12.41 19.09
C GLY A 100 0.17 13.79 18.90
N THR A 101 0.96 14.85 19.04
CA THR A 101 0.56 16.23 18.80
C THR A 101 0.99 16.73 17.41
N GLU A 102 2.00 16.10 16.82
CA GLU A 102 2.53 16.44 15.50
C GLU A 102 1.55 16.06 14.40
N LEU A 103 1.34 16.98 13.46
CA LEU A 103 0.52 16.77 12.28
C LEU A 103 1.41 16.65 11.04
N LEU A 104 1.45 15.48 10.46
CA LEU A 104 2.20 15.20 9.24
C LEU A 104 1.42 15.64 8.00
N GLY A 105 2.08 16.34 7.08
CA GLY A 105 1.57 16.57 5.75
C GLY A 105 1.40 15.27 4.95
N TYR A 106 0.69 15.33 3.83
CA TYR A 106 0.30 14.14 3.06
C TYR A 106 1.49 13.24 2.66
N ILE A 107 2.59 13.84 2.18
CA ILE A 107 3.78 13.09 1.75
C ILE A 107 4.52 12.49 2.95
N GLU A 108 4.69 13.27 4.02
CA GLU A 108 5.34 12.78 5.24
C GLU A 108 4.53 11.66 5.90
N ALA A 109 3.21 11.79 5.95
CA ALA A 109 2.34 10.73 6.42
C ALA A 109 2.44 9.46 5.55
N ARG A 110 2.52 9.62 4.21
CA ARG A 110 2.76 8.49 3.30
C ARG A 110 4.06 7.77 3.66
N LYS A 111 5.15 8.51 3.86
CA LYS A 111 6.47 7.96 4.19
C LYS A 111 6.54 7.33 5.59
N GLN A 112 5.95 7.99 6.58
CA GLN A 112 6.11 7.62 7.98
C GLN A 112 5.01 6.71 8.54
N ILE A 113 3.83 6.68 7.89
CA ILE A 113 2.69 5.87 8.34
C ILE A 113 2.35 4.78 7.33
N TYR A 114 2.02 5.17 6.09
CA TYR A 114 1.49 4.23 5.10
C TYR A 114 2.53 3.20 4.66
N LEU A 115 3.73 3.65 4.26
CA LEU A 115 4.78 2.75 3.78
C LEU A 115 5.24 1.75 4.85
N PRO A 116 5.51 2.16 6.12
CA PRO A 116 5.88 1.20 7.16
C PRO A 116 4.77 0.19 7.47
N ALA A 117 3.52 0.63 7.56
CA ALA A 117 2.39 -0.25 7.84
C ALA A 117 2.18 -1.27 6.71
N TYR A 118 2.29 -0.84 5.46
CA TYR A 118 2.14 -1.75 4.33
C TYR A 118 3.33 -2.72 4.19
N LYS A 119 4.56 -2.25 4.42
CA LYS A 119 5.75 -3.11 4.48
C LYS A 119 5.57 -4.23 5.51
N TRP A 120 5.10 -3.87 6.71
CA TRP A 120 4.82 -4.85 7.75
C TRP A 120 3.84 -5.94 7.29
N VAL A 121 2.78 -5.57 6.56
CA VAL A 121 1.84 -6.54 5.97
C VAL A 121 2.52 -7.46 4.97
N LEU A 122 3.36 -6.91 4.07
CA LEU A 122 4.08 -7.70 3.08
C LEU A 122 5.00 -8.73 3.73
N GLU A 123 5.64 -8.36 4.85
CA GLU A 123 6.55 -9.22 5.59
C GLU A 123 5.85 -10.27 6.46
N ASN A 124 4.76 -9.88 7.14
CA ASN A 124 4.20 -10.70 8.22
C ASN A 124 2.89 -11.42 7.84
N LYS A 125 2.19 -10.98 6.81
CA LYS A 125 0.85 -11.51 6.46
C LYS A 125 0.77 -12.18 5.10
N VAL A 126 1.61 -11.76 4.15
CA VAL A 126 1.53 -12.21 2.75
C VAL A 126 2.90 -12.59 2.16
N ALA A 127 3.91 -12.83 2.99
CA ALA A 127 5.26 -13.20 2.55
C ALA A 127 5.24 -14.41 1.59
N ASN A 128 4.40 -15.39 1.85
CA ASN A 128 4.22 -16.56 0.99
C ASN A 128 3.67 -16.20 -0.41
N ILE A 129 2.77 -15.22 -0.50
CA ILE A 129 2.23 -14.76 -1.79
C ILE A 129 3.32 -13.99 -2.56
N ILE A 130 4.10 -13.17 -1.86
CA ILE A 130 5.23 -12.46 -2.48
C ILE A 130 6.24 -13.45 -3.04
N GLU A 131 6.57 -14.51 -2.30
CA GLU A 131 7.50 -15.53 -2.78
C GLU A 131 6.97 -16.28 -4.01
N GLN A 132 5.69 -16.64 -4.03
CA GLN A 132 5.05 -17.20 -5.21
C GLN A 132 5.14 -16.28 -6.43
N LEU A 133 4.96 -14.96 -6.24
CA LEU A 133 5.13 -13.98 -7.32
C LEU A 133 6.58 -13.88 -7.78
N ARG A 134 7.56 -13.92 -6.88
CA ARG A 134 8.98 -13.95 -7.20
C ARG A 134 9.34 -15.19 -8.04
N GLU A 135 8.96 -16.38 -7.59
CA GLU A 135 9.20 -17.63 -8.32
C GLU A 135 8.57 -17.60 -9.72
N ALA A 136 7.31 -17.18 -9.81
CA ALA A 136 6.64 -17.08 -11.10
C ALA A 136 7.30 -16.04 -12.04
N SER A 137 7.87 -14.98 -11.48
CA SER A 137 8.56 -13.93 -12.26
C SER A 137 9.86 -14.38 -12.91
N LYS A 138 10.47 -15.48 -12.43
CA LYS A 138 11.68 -16.06 -13.04
C LYS A 138 11.43 -16.63 -14.44
N THR A 139 10.21 -17.03 -14.73
CA THR A 139 9.86 -17.68 -16.00
C THR A 139 8.80 -16.96 -16.81
N LYS A 140 8.02 -16.06 -16.20
CA LYS A 140 6.91 -15.35 -16.85
C LYS A 140 6.85 -13.90 -16.44
N THR A 141 6.41 -13.04 -17.35
CA THR A 141 6.08 -11.66 -17.03
C THR A 141 4.87 -11.63 -16.08
N ILE A 142 4.98 -10.93 -14.94
CA ILE A 142 3.87 -10.70 -14.04
C ILE A 142 3.34 -9.28 -14.27
N VAL A 143 2.04 -9.15 -14.56
CA VAL A 143 1.37 -7.86 -14.70
C VAL A 143 0.43 -7.65 -13.51
N LEU A 144 0.81 -6.77 -12.59
CA LEU A 144 -0.01 -6.41 -11.43
C LEU A 144 -1.06 -5.36 -11.83
N LEU A 145 -2.33 -5.63 -11.53
CA LEU A 145 -3.42 -4.68 -11.78
C LEU A 145 -3.72 -3.84 -10.53
N ASP A 146 -3.78 -2.54 -10.72
CA ASP A 146 -4.18 -1.57 -9.68
C ASP A 146 -5.09 -0.48 -10.26
N TYR A 147 -5.72 0.32 -9.41
CA TYR A 147 -6.55 1.47 -9.79
C TYR A 147 -5.72 2.68 -10.21
N THR A 148 -4.51 2.82 -9.70
CA THR A 148 -3.57 3.90 -9.99
C THR A 148 -2.25 3.35 -10.50
N THR A 149 -1.53 4.14 -11.26
CA THR A 149 -0.18 3.83 -11.76
C THR A 149 0.88 4.77 -11.18
N ASN A 150 0.54 5.53 -10.13
CA ASN A 150 1.49 6.44 -9.51
C ASN A 150 2.59 5.63 -8.78
N CYS A 151 3.81 5.72 -9.27
CA CYS A 151 5.01 5.13 -8.70
C CYS A 151 5.91 6.15 -7.97
N ASP A 152 5.50 7.42 -7.96
CA ASP A 152 6.25 8.50 -7.33
C ASP A 152 5.70 8.77 -5.91
N ILE A 153 6.54 8.51 -4.91
CA ILE A 153 6.20 8.68 -3.49
C ILE A 153 5.92 10.13 -3.16
N ASP A 154 6.62 11.05 -3.82
CA ASP A 154 6.55 12.49 -3.56
C ASP A 154 5.45 13.20 -4.37
N ASN A 155 4.74 12.48 -5.24
CA ASN A 155 3.63 13.02 -6.00
C ASN A 155 2.32 13.00 -5.19
N PRO A 156 1.80 14.17 -4.73
CA PRO A 156 0.57 14.23 -3.94
C PRO A 156 -0.71 14.17 -4.76
N LYS A 157 -0.62 14.32 -6.09
CA LYS A 157 -1.80 14.49 -6.99
C LYS A 157 -2.65 13.25 -7.07
N THR A 158 -2.06 12.07 -6.91
CA THR A 158 -2.75 10.80 -6.98
C THR A 158 -2.29 9.85 -5.87
N PRO A 159 -3.16 8.92 -5.42
CA PRO A 159 -2.75 7.89 -4.48
C PRO A 159 -1.58 7.06 -5.04
N LEU A 160 -0.68 6.64 -4.18
CA LEU A 160 0.41 5.75 -4.54
C LEU A 160 -0.14 4.36 -4.92
N SER A 161 0.42 3.76 -5.97
CA SER A 161 0.05 2.42 -6.39
C SER A 161 0.60 1.38 -5.41
N HIS A 162 -0.26 0.57 -4.82
CA HIS A 162 0.20 -0.55 -4.01
C HIS A 162 0.78 -1.68 -4.88
N ALA A 163 0.37 -1.81 -6.13
CA ALA A 163 1.02 -2.72 -7.08
C ALA A 163 2.50 -2.34 -7.32
N PHE A 164 2.82 -1.04 -7.38
CA PHE A 164 4.20 -0.56 -7.40
C PHE A 164 4.95 -0.99 -6.13
N LEU A 165 4.34 -0.85 -4.95
CA LEU A 165 4.96 -1.24 -3.68
C LEU A 165 5.20 -2.74 -3.59
N ILE A 166 4.27 -3.56 -4.07
CA ILE A 166 4.42 -5.02 -4.16
C ILE A 166 5.61 -5.38 -5.06
N LYS A 167 5.66 -4.78 -6.26
CA LYS A 167 6.78 -4.98 -7.19
C LYS A 167 8.11 -4.59 -6.55
N ALA A 168 8.20 -3.37 -6.01
CA ALA A 168 9.41 -2.87 -5.37
C ALA A 168 9.85 -3.76 -4.20
N TYR A 169 8.91 -4.26 -3.39
CA TYR A 169 9.22 -5.19 -2.30
C TYR A 169 9.73 -6.54 -2.83
N ALA A 170 9.09 -7.08 -3.85
CA ALA A 170 9.52 -8.34 -4.47
C ALA A 170 10.94 -8.25 -5.07
N GLU A 171 11.32 -7.09 -5.57
CA GLU A 171 12.64 -6.79 -6.15
C GLU A 171 13.69 -6.30 -5.13
N GLY A 172 13.35 -6.22 -3.84
CA GLY A 172 14.25 -5.70 -2.80
C GLY A 172 14.47 -4.17 -2.83
N LEU A 173 13.62 -3.44 -3.56
CA LEU A 173 13.71 -1.99 -3.80
C LEU A 173 12.61 -1.21 -3.08
N TYR A 174 12.06 -1.76 -2.00
CA TYR A 174 10.99 -1.07 -1.26
C TYR A 174 11.46 0.31 -0.79
N PRO A 175 10.66 1.38 -1.02
CA PRO A 175 11.11 2.75 -0.79
C PRO A 175 11.19 3.15 0.69
N PHE A 176 11.07 2.19 1.59
CA PHE A 176 11.24 2.33 3.02
C PHE A 176 12.10 1.18 3.55
N GLY A 177 13.31 1.48 3.93
CA GLY A 177 14.28 0.54 4.50
C GLY A 177 15.55 1.30 4.89
N ASP A 178 16.30 0.78 5.81
CA ASP A 178 17.51 1.41 6.32
C ASP A 178 18.45 1.82 5.19
N LYS A 179 18.97 3.05 5.26
CA LYS A 179 19.98 3.61 4.33
C LYS A 179 21.29 2.80 4.24
N LYS A 180 21.38 1.66 4.92
CA LYS A 180 22.58 0.81 4.96
C LYS A 180 22.69 -0.20 3.81
N THR A 181 21.70 -0.36 2.94
CA THR A 181 21.74 -1.36 1.84
C THR A 181 21.72 -0.73 0.44
N GLN A 182 22.06 0.55 0.30
CA GLN A 182 22.22 1.19 -1.02
C GLN A 182 23.66 1.22 -1.52
N THR A 183 24.55 0.42 -0.95
CA THR A 183 25.89 0.23 -1.50
C THR A 183 25.88 -1.08 -2.28
N GLU A 184 26.07 -0.94 -3.61
CA GLU A 184 26.24 -2.00 -4.59
C GLU A 184 24.99 -2.75 -5.08
N ALA A 185 24.16 -2.07 -5.89
CA ALA A 185 23.38 -2.77 -6.90
C ALA A 185 24.26 -3.00 -8.14
N PRO A 186 24.39 -4.25 -8.65
CA PRO A 186 25.04 -4.47 -9.92
C PRO A 186 24.22 -3.77 -11.01
N GLN A 187 24.91 -2.95 -11.83
CA GLN A 187 24.33 -2.39 -13.04
C GLN A 187 23.94 -3.55 -13.98
N MET A 188 22.65 -3.82 -14.04
CA MET A 188 22.10 -4.67 -15.10
C MET A 188 21.88 -3.80 -16.34
N PRO A 189 22.27 -4.29 -17.53
CA PRO A 189 22.11 -3.51 -18.75
C PRO A 189 20.63 -3.28 -19.05
N SER A 190 20.33 -2.04 -19.42
CA SER A 190 19.04 -1.62 -19.96
C SER A 190 18.70 -2.46 -21.19
N LEU A 191 17.67 -3.28 -21.12
CA LEU A 191 17.02 -3.85 -22.29
C LEU A 191 15.69 -3.13 -22.48
N PHE A 192 15.68 -2.34 -23.56
CA PHE A 192 14.52 -1.63 -24.10
C PHE A 192 13.37 -2.54 -24.49
#